data_c01fd53e760841af634ab95624fd8481
#
_entry.id   c01fd53e760841af634ab95624fd8481
#
_cell.length_a   1.000
_cell.length_b   1.000
_cell.length_c   1.000
_cell.angle_alpha   90.00
_cell.angle_beta   90.00
_cell.angle_gamma   90.00
#
_symmetry.space_group_name_H-M   'P 1'
#
loop_
_entity.id
_entity.type
_entity.pdbx_description
1 polymer ?
#
loop_
_entity_poly.entity_id
_entity_poly.type
_entity_poly.pdbx_seq_one_letter_code
_entity_poly.pdbx_strand_id
1 'polypeptide(L)'
;MNMYKSILDTQKEFIYKNGFIKVEERIKQLNALKVTIQKYELEIIEALNKDLGKSEFEGFSTEIGLIYRSINHTLKNIKKWNKRKVVENDLAQMPGKSYIYHCAYGSVLIIGPYNYPFQLTIEPLIGAIAGGNTAVIKPSEFTPNVEKVLVKIIKETFDSNYVDIVTGDYTVNSKLLDLNFDYIFFTGSVNVGKIVMEKASKNLIPVTLELGGKSPVIVDKTANLDISIGRIIWGKFSNAGQTCVAPDYILVHEDIYDNFIKKCITKIKEFYGINAQLSKDYSRIVNERHMNRLKNILDMDKEKIVYGGNIDMKDRYIEPTIIGNVNFKDACMEDEIFGPIMPVIKYKDINHIKFYLKKYEKPLALYVFSQDKHFSEYIINNFTFGGGCINDTLSHVASLNLPFGGVGTSGMGRYHGESSFKTFTYEKAIVKKDTKIDIKLAFPPYKNKIKLIKKLMK
;
A
#
# COMPACT_ATOMS: atom_id res chain seq x y z
N MET A 1 -21.52 17.02 -22.37
CA MET A 1 -21.49 16.57 -20.98
C MET A 1 -20.18 15.81 -20.75
N ASN A 2 -19.44 16.08 -19.68
CA ASN A 2 -18.16 15.37 -19.44
C ASN A 2 -18.48 13.90 -19.09
N MET A 3 -18.05 12.94 -19.89
CA MET A 3 -18.30 11.50 -19.72
C MET A 3 -17.98 11.03 -18.28
N TYR A 4 -16.88 11.47 -17.70
CA TYR A 4 -16.47 11.07 -16.34
C TYR A 4 -17.43 11.61 -15.27
N LYS A 5 -17.95 12.83 -15.46
CA LYS A 5 -18.98 13.39 -14.58
C LYS A 5 -20.28 12.56 -14.65
N SER A 6 -20.67 12.11 -15.83
CA SER A 6 -21.86 11.26 -15.99
C SER A 6 -21.74 9.94 -15.21
N ILE A 7 -20.55 9.31 -15.20
CA ILE A 7 -20.31 8.09 -14.42
C ILE A 7 -20.52 8.37 -12.92
N LEU A 8 -19.89 9.43 -12.39
CA LEU A 8 -20.02 9.79 -10.98
C LEU A 8 -21.47 10.14 -10.61
N ASP A 9 -22.14 10.93 -11.44
CA ASP A 9 -23.53 11.32 -11.22
C ASP A 9 -24.46 10.09 -11.16
N THR A 10 -24.24 9.10 -12.06
CA THR A 10 -24.98 7.83 -12.06
C THR A 10 -24.75 7.03 -10.78
N GLN A 11 -23.51 6.97 -10.27
CA GLN A 11 -23.20 6.29 -9.01
C GLN A 11 -23.83 7.00 -7.80
N LYS A 12 -23.80 8.33 -7.77
CA LYS A 12 -24.44 9.12 -6.71
C LYS A 12 -25.97 8.95 -6.72
N GLU A 13 -26.57 8.91 -7.90
CA GLU A 13 -28.00 8.64 -8.05
C GLU A 13 -28.36 7.21 -7.59
N PHE A 14 -27.52 6.22 -7.90
CA PHE A 14 -27.70 4.85 -7.40
C PHE A 14 -27.72 4.80 -5.87
N ILE A 15 -26.75 5.46 -5.20
CA ILE A 15 -26.70 5.54 -3.74
C ILE A 15 -27.92 6.29 -3.20
N TYR A 16 -28.32 7.40 -3.82
CA TYR A 16 -29.48 8.18 -3.38
C TYR A 16 -30.79 7.37 -3.44
N LYS A 17 -30.98 6.59 -4.51
CA LYS A 17 -32.19 5.76 -4.70
C LYS A 17 -32.22 4.54 -3.77
N ASN A 18 -31.09 3.89 -3.56
CA ASN A 18 -31.03 2.61 -2.84
C ASN A 18 -30.64 2.75 -1.36
N GLY A 19 -30.14 3.95 -0.95
CA GLY A 19 -29.58 4.16 0.38
C GLY A 19 -28.27 3.37 0.58
N PHE A 20 -27.97 3.03 1.83
CA PHE A 20 -26.78 2.25 2.15
C PHE A 20 -26.87 0.81 1.62
N ILE A 21 -25.86 0.37 0.87
CA ILE A 21 -25.79 -0.98 0.31
C ILE A 21 -25.74 -2.01 1.45
N LYS A 22 -26.70 -2.93 1.47
CA LYS A 22 -26.81 -3.97 2.51
C LYS A 22 -25.62 -4.91 2.49
N VAL A 23 -25.24 -5.46 3.64
CA VAL A 23 -24.08 -6.36 3.77
C VAL A 23 -24.23 -7.61 2.90
N GLU A 24 -25.45 -8.12 2.77
CA GLU A 24 -25.76 -9.29 1.93
C GLU A 24 -25.45 -9.03 0.45
N GLU A 25 -25.77 -7.83 -0.05
CA GLU A 25 -25.44 -7.45 -1.42
C GLU A 25 -23.92 -7.28 -1.60
N ARG A 26 -23.22 -6.65 -0.65
CA ARG A 26 -21.73 -6.56 -0.67
C ARG A 26 -21.07 -7.94 -0.73
N ILE A 27 -21.58 -8.91 0.04
CA ILE A 27 -21.10 -10.30 0.03
C ILE A 27 -21.34 -10.94 -1.34
N LYS A 28 -22.51 -10.72 -1.96
CA LYS A 28 -22.82 -11.22 -3.30
C LYS A 28 -21.85 -10.64 -4.34
N GLN A 29 -21.59 -9.34 -4.29
CA GLN A 29 -20.68 -8.65 -5.21
C GLN A 29 -19.22 -9.13 -5.05
N LEU A 30 -18.73 -9.34 -3.81
CA LEU A 30 -17.40 -9.90 -3.57
C LEU A 30 -17.26 -11.35 -4.07
N ASN A 31 -18.32 -12.17 -3.93
CA ASN A 31 -18.31 -13.52 -4.51
C ASN A 31 -18.33 -13.49 -6.05
N ALA A 32 -19.12 -12.61 -6.65
CA ALA A 32 -19.13 -12.44 -8.10
C ALA A 32 -17.74 -12.02 -8.62
N LEU A 33 -17.11 -11.03 -7.99
CA LEU A 33 -15.74 -10.61 -8.31
C LEU A 33 -14.76 -11.80 -8.25
N LYS A 34 -14.83 -12.62 -7.17
CA LYS A 34 -13.97 -13.78 -7.03
C LYS A 34 -14.14 -14.78 -8.17
N VAL A 35 -15.39 -15.09 -8.54
CA VAL A 35 -15.71 -16.04 -9.64
C VAL A 35 -15.21 -15.50 -10.98
N THR A 36 -15.39 -14.20 -11.25
CA THR A 36 -14.91 -13.59 -12.48
C THR A 36 -13.37 -13.57 -12.54
N ILE A 37 -12.68 -13.28 -11.43
CA ILE A 37 -11.21 -13.38 -11.36
C ILE A 37 -10.75 -14.80 -11.66
N GLN A 38 -11.41 -15.83 -11.11
CA GLN A 38 -11.08 -17.22 -11.39
C GLN A 38 -11.22 -17.58 -12.88
N LYS A 39 -12.26 -17.04 -13.53
CA LYS A 39 -12.48 -17.22 -14.99
C LYS A 39 -11.34 -16.63 -15.82
N TYR A 40 -10.80 -15.47 -15.42
CA TYR A 40 -9.76 -14.75 -16.15
C TYR A 40 -8.34 -14.98 -15.62
N GLU A 41 -8.12 -15.94 -14.69
CA GLU A 41 -6.84 -16.15 -14.01
C GLU A 41 -5.66 -16.31 -14.95
N LEU A 42 -5.80 -17.13 -16.00
CA LEU A 42 -4.73 -17.34 -16.99
C LEU A 42 -4.45 -16.06 -17.81
N GLU A 43 -5.50 -15.31 -18.17
CA GLU A 43 -5.31 -14.05 -18.92
C GLU A 43 -4.59 -13.00 -18.03
N ILE A 44 -4.85 -12.97 -16.72
CA ILE A 44 -4.14 -12.09 -15.78
C ILE A 44 -2.65 -12.46 -15.73
N ILE A 45 -2.33 -13.75 -15.60
CA ILE A 45 -0.94 -14.24 -15.58
C ILE A 45 -0.21 -13.86 -16.88
N GLU A 46 -0.82 -14.10 -18.03
CA GLU A 46 -0.25 -13.71 -19.33
C GLU A 46 -0.06 -12.20 -19.46
N ALA A 47 -1.01 -11.41 -18.99
CA ALA A 47 -0.93 -9.95 -19.03
C ALA A 47 0.21 -9.43 -18.14
N LEU A 48 0.37 -9.98 -16.92
CA LEU A 48 1.47 -9.66 -16.01
C LEU A 48 2.84 -10.03 -16.60
N ASN A 49 2.91 -11.16 -17.29
CA ASN A 49 4.13 -11.55 -17.99
C ASN A 49 4.46 -10.59 -19.15
N LYS A 50 3.48 -10.20 -19.98
CA LYS A 50 3.68 -9.26 -21.09
C LYS A 50 4.12 -7.87 -20.62
N ASP A 51 3.51 -7.36 -19.56
CA ASP A 51 3.76 -6.00 -19.08
C ASP A 51 5.04 -5.91 -18.24
N LEU A 52 5.29 -6.87 -17.33
CA LEU A 52 6.35 -6.82 -16.32
C LEU A 52 7.34 -8.00 -16.39
N GLY A 53 7.14 -8.97 -17.27
CA GLY A 53 7.99 -10.17 -17.31
C GLY A 53 7.83 -11.09 -16.09
N LYS A 54 6.75 -10.97 -15.32
CA LYS A 54 6.51 -11.83 -14.15
C LYS A 54 6.32 -13.27 -14.58
N SER A 55 6.95 -14.22 -13.86
CA SER A 55 6.68 -15.64 -14.01
C SER A 55 5.24 -15.96 -13.54
N GLU A 56 4.72 -17.11 -13.94
CA GLU A 56 3.43 -17.60 -13.45
C GLU A 56 3.39 -17.65 -11.92
N PHE A 57 4.46 -18.15 -11.31
CA PHE A 57 4.58 -18.21 -9.85
C PHE A 57 4.53 -16.83 -9.20
N GLU A 58 5.31 -15.88 -9.71
CA GLU A 58 5.34 -14.51 -9.16
C GLU A 58 4.00 -13.81 -9.38
N GLY A 59 3.42 -13.88 -10.59
CA GLY A 59 2.13 -13.30 -10.90
C GLY A 59 1.00 -13.84 -10.04
N PHE A 60 0.98 -15.17 -9.80
CA PHE A 60 -0.02 -15.75 -8.92
C PHE A 60 0.22 -15.42 -7.45
N SER A 61 1.44 -15.65 -6.94
CA SER A 61 1.72 -15.56 -5.49
C SER A 61 1.68 -14.12 -4.96
N THR A 62 2.04 -13.13 -5.79
CA THR A 62 2.14 -11.72 -5.37
C THR A 62 0.94 -10.87 -5.78
N GLU A 63 0.10 -11.35 -6.70
CA GLU A 63 -1.07 -10.59 -7.17
C GLU A 63 -2.37 -11.37 -6.98
N ILE A 64 -2.61 -12.45 -7.72
CA ILE A 64 -3.91 -13.14 -7.73
C ILE A 64 -4.20 -13.83 -6.41
N GLY A 65 -3.23 -14.59 -5.89
CA GLY A 65 -3.38 -15.35 -4.64
C GLY A 65 -3.64 -14.47 -3.42
N LEU A 66 -3.03 -13.27 -3.38
CA LEU A 66 -3.29 -12.29 -2.33
C LEU A 66 -4.73 -11.77 -2.40
N ILE A 67 -5.26 -11.52 -3.60
CA ILE A 67 -6.65 -11.09 -3.80
C ILE A 67 -7.63 -12.17 -3.36
N TYR A 68 -7.42 -13.44 -3.71
CA TYR A 68 -8.27 -14.53 -3.20
C TYR A 68 -8.27 -14.60 -1.68
N ARG A 69 -7.12 -14.46 -1.05
CA ARG A 69 -7.02 -14.43 0.42
C ARG A 69 -7.76 -13.24 1.00
N SER A 70 -7.64 -12.06 0.40
CA SER A 70 -8.31 -10.84 0.85
C SER A 70 -9.82 -10.94 0.73
N ILE A 71 -10.36 -11.40 -0.40
CA ILE A 71 -11.79 -11.63 -0.58
C ILE A 71 -12.31 -12.63 0.46
N ASN A 72 -11.64 -13.78 0.62
CA ASN A 72 -12.07 -14.80 1.57
C ASN A 72 -12.04 -14.30 3.03
N HIS A 73 -11.01 -13.53 3.40
CA HIS A 73 -10.90 -12.91 4.72
C HIS A 73 -12.02 -11.90 4.95
N THR A 74 -12.31 -11.07 3.96
CA THR A 74 -13.38 -10.06 4.01
C THR A 74 -14.76 -10.73 4.13
N LEU A 75 -15.06 -11.74 3.29
CA LEU A 75 -16.31 -12.49 3.35
C LEU A 75 -16.55 -13.12 4.73
N LYS A 76 -15.51 -13.65 5.36
CA LYS A 76 -15.58 -14.22 6.71
C LYS A 76 -15.90 -13.20 7.79
N ASN A 77 -15.45 -11.96 7.63
CA ASN A 77 -15.43 -10.97 8.72
C ASN A 77 -16.40 -9.80 8.52
N ILE A 78 -16.87 -9.52 7.30
CA ILE A 78 -17.63 -8.31 6.96
C ILE A 78 -18.89 -8.09 7.83
N LYS A 79 -19.60 -9.16 8.18
CA LYS A 79 -20.78 -9.08 9.06
C LYS A 79 -20.39 -8.62 10.48
N LYS A 80 -19.22 -9.05 10.96
CA LYS A 80 -18.67 -8.62 12.26
C LYS A 80 -18.24 -7.16 12.21
N TRP A 81 -17.49 -6.77 11.18
CA TRP A 81 -17.01 -5.40 11.03
C TRP A 81 -18.13 -4.38 10.87
N ASN A 82 -19.18 -4.73 10.12
CA ASN A 82 -20.35 -3.85 9.91
C ASN A 82 -21.30 -3.77 11.12
N LYS A 83 -21.11 -4.63 12.14
CA LYS A 83 -21.96 -4.59 13.33
C LYS A 83 -21.68 -3.31 14.14
N ARG A 84 -22.78 -2.58 14.48
CA ARG A 84 -22.63 -1.41 15.36
C ARG A 84 -21.97 -1.81 16.68
N LYS A 85 -21.04 -0.98 17.13
CA LYS A 85 -20.36 -1.14 18.41
C LYS A 85 -21.18 -0.42 19.49
N VAL A 86 -21.50 -1.12 20.58
CA VAL A 86 -22.04 -0.50 21.79
C VAL A 86 -20.86 0.01 22.60
N VAL A 87 -20.92 1.25 23.04
CA VAL A 87 -19.90 1.86 23.91
C VAL A 87 -20.50 2.29 25.23
N GLU A 88 -19.66 2.39 26.25
CA GLU A 88 -20.07 2.86 27.57
C GLU A 88 -20.56 4.30 27.52
N ASN A 89 -21.52 4.61 28.41
CA ASN A 89 -22.06 5.94 28.56
C ASN A 89 -21.42 6.65 29.74
N ASP A 90 -21.09 7.91 29.58
CA ASP A 90 -20.88 8.82 30.69
C ASP A 90 -22.20 9.21 31.35
N LEU A 91 -22.14 9.82 32.52
CA LEU A 91 -23.33 10.30 33.26
C LEU A 91 -24.23 11.21 32.41
N ALA A 92 -23.66 12.00 31.53
CA ALA A 92 -24.38 12.91 30.67
C ALA A 92 -25.31 12.20 29.65
N GLN A 93 -24.99 10.95 29.26
CA GLN A 93 -25.79 10.15 28.34
C GLN A 93 -26.84 9.27 29.05
N MET A 94 -26.78 9.16 30.38
CA MET A 94 -27.76 8.37 31.16
C MET A 94 -29.11 9.09 31.27
N PRO A 95 -30.25 8.37 31.28
CA PRO A 95 -30.40 6.97 30.85
C PRO A 95 -30.39 6.87 29.33
N GLY A 96 -29.56 5.99 28.79
CA GLY A 96 -29.46 5.82 27.34
C GLY A 96 -28.46 4.73 26.94
N LYS A 97 -28.25 4.61 25.64
CA LYS A 97 -27.24 3.72 25.04
C LYS A 97 -26.49 4.46 23.93
N SER A 98 -25.16 4.31 23.91
CA SER A 98 -24.31 4.90 22.89
C SER A 98 -23.81 3.85 21.90
N TYR A 99 -23.77 4.23 20.63
CA TYR A 99 -23.40 3.35 19.52
C TYR A 99 -22.44 4.05 18.59
N ILE A 100 -21.54 3.25 18.01
CA ILE A 100 -20.75 3.65 16.84
C ILE A 100 -21.22 2.81 15.66
N TYR A 101 -21.52 3.46 14.55
CA TYR A 101 -21.86 2.84 13.26
C TYR A 101 -20.76 3.14 12.26
N HIS A 102 -20.38 2.13 11.47
CA HIS A 102 -19.55 2.32 10.29
C HIS A 102 -20.45 2.62 9.09
N CYS A 103 -20.22 3.74 8.43
CA CYS A 103 -21.03 4.20 7.30
C CYS A 103 -20.12 4.40 6.08
N ALA A 104 -20.60 4.01 4.89
CA ALA A 104 -19.91 4.28 3.62
C ALA A 104 -19.73 5.78 3.40
N TYR A 105 -18.64 6.19 2.75
CA TYR A 105 -18.47 7.57 2.29
C TYR A 105 -19.42 7.89 1.13
N GLY A 106 -19.53 7.01 0.15
CA GLY A 106 -20.33 7.22 -1.06
C GLY A 106 -19.65 6.66 -2.30
N SER A 107 -19.38 7.50 -3.31
CA SER A 107 -18.64 7.13 -4.52
C SER A 107 -17.16 7.39 -4.33
N VAL A 108 -16.33 6.36 -4.49
CA VAL A 108 -14.88 6.44 -4.27
C VAL A 108 -14.10 6.33 -5.59
N LEU A 109 -13.00 7.06 -5.69
CA LEU A 109 -12.04 6.95 -6.78
C LEU A 109 -10.84 6.12 -6.31
N ILE A 110 -10.46 5.08 -7.08
CA ILE A 110 -9.29 4.24 -6.83
C ILE A 110 -8.34 4.37 -8.01
N ILE A 111 -7.13 4.89 -7.77
CA ILE A 111 -6.08 5.04 -8.78
C ILE A 111 -4.97 4.04 -8.46
N GLY A 112 -4.82 3.03 -9.32
CA GLY A 112 -3.87 1.94 -9.18
C GLY A 112 -2.51 2.23 -9.83
N PRO A 113 -1.40 1.64 -9.29
CA PRO A 113 -0.05 1.76 -9.80
C PRO A 113 0.27 0.68 -10.85
N TYR A 114 1.46 0.74 -11.44
CA TYR A 114 1.90 -0.19 -12.47
C TYR A 114 2.65 -1.43 -11.94
N ASN A 115 3.19 -1.40 -10.74
CA ASN A 115 4.16 -2.41 -10.28
C ASN A 115 3.52 -3.73 -9.79
N TYR A 116 2.36 -3.65 -9.19
CA TYR A 116 1.44 -4.75 -8.90
C TYR A 116 0.05 -4.34 -9.40
N PRO A 117 -0.13 -4.24 -10.73
CA PRO A 117 -1.26 -3.53 -11.31
C PRO A 117 -2.61 -4.20 -11.04
N PHE A 118 -2.64 -5.51 -10.93
CA PHE A 118 -3.85 -6.25 -10.59
C PHE A 118 -4.15 -6.15 -9.09
N GLN A 119 -3.18 -6.53 -8.24
CA GLN A 119 -3.36 -6.60 -6.79
C GLN A 119 -3.66 -5.22 -6.19
N LEU A 120 -2.85 -4.19 -6.50
CA LEU A 120 -3.01 -2.86 -5.92
C LEU A 120 -4.19 -2.05 -6.50
N THR A 121 -4.85 -2.58 -7.53
CA THR A 121 -6.12 -2.03 -8.04
C THR A 121 -7.32 -2.74 -7.40
N ILE A 122 -7.28 -4.07 -7.24
CA ILE A 122 -8.41 -4.84 -6.74
C ILE A 122 -8.47 -4.86 -5.20
N GLU A 123 -7.34 -4.82 -4.49
CA GLU A 123 -7.34 -4.80 -3.01
C GLU A 123 -8.09 -3.60 -2.41
N PRO A 124 -7.87 -2.34 -2.86
CA PRO A 124 -8.70 -1.22 -2.41
C PRO A 124 -10.17 -1.37 -2.79
N LEU A 125 -10.46 -1.94 -3.98
CA LEU A 125 -11.85 -2.19 -4.40
C LEU A 125 -12.58 -3.14 -3.44
N ILE A 126 -11.91 -4.21 -2.99
CA ILE A 126 -12.47 -5.12 -1.97
C ILE A 126 -12.85 -4.34 -0.71
N GLY A 127 -11.98 -3.43 -0.26
CA GLY A 127 -12.24 -2.54 0.88
C GLY A 127 -13.43 -1.61 0.64
N ALA A 128 -13.50 -0.99 -0.53
CA ALA A 128 -14.58 -0.08 -0.92
C ALA A 128 -15.95 -0.80 -0.95
N ILE A 129 -16.02 -1.98 -1.57
CA ILE A 129 -17.22 -2.83 -1.59
C ILE A 129 -17.60 -3.26 -0.17
N ALA A 130 -16.64 -3.71 0.63
CA ALA A 130 -16.87 -4.11 2.01
C ALA A 130 -17.42 -2.95 2.86
N GLY A 131 -16.92 -1.73 2.65
CA GLY A 131 -17.41 -0.50 3.27
C GLY A 131 -18.81 -0.08 2.83
N GLY A 132 -19.27 -0.57 1.67
CA GLY A 132 -20.59 -0.24 1.09
C GLY A 132 -20.58 0.96 0.17
N ASN A 133 -19.46 1.27 -0.45
CA ASN A 133 -19.31 2.34 -1.42
C ASN A 133 -19.56 1.85 -2.85
N THR A 134 -19.86 2.77 -3.76
CA THR A 134 -19.64 2.60 -5.19
C THR A 134 -18.19 2.99 -5.52
N ALA A 135 -17.65 2.54 -6.65
CA ALA A 135 -16.26 2.82 -7.00
C ALA A 135 -16.06 3.12 -8.48
N VAL A 136 -15.16 4.05 -8.78
CA VAL A 136 -14.55 4.25 -10.08
C VAL A 136 -13.08 3.87 -9.97
N ILE A 137 -12.64 2.97 -10.84
CA ILE A 137 -11.26 2.48 -10.86
C ILE A 137 -10.51 3.10 -12.05
N LYS A 138 -9.30 3.56 -11.81
CA LYS A 138 -8.37 3.99 -12.86
C LYS A 138 -7.07 3.19 -12.73
N PRO A 139 -6.89 2.11 -13.51
CA PRO A 139 -5.64 1.35 -13.55
C PRO A 139 -4.52 2.16 -14.20
N SER A 140 -3.28 1.69 -14.06
CA SER A 140 -2.12 2.33 -14.68
C SER A 140 -2.07 2.09 -16.19
N GLU A 141 -1.85 3.15 -16.95
CA GLU A 141 -1.59 3.11 -18.40
C GLU A 141 -0.26 2.44 -18.78
N PHE A 142 0.63 2.27 -17.81
CA PHE A 142 1.95 1.65 -18.06
C PHE A 142 1.90 0.12 -18.13
N THR A 143 0.76 -0.48 -17.77
CA THR A 143 0.52 -1.92 -17.86
C THR A 143 -0.73 -2.22 -18.69
N PRO A 144 -0.67 -1.95 -20.03
CA PRO A 144 -1.85 -1.95 -20.90
C PRO A 144 -2.49 -3.33 -21.08
N ASN A 145 -1.75 -4.42 -20.91
CA ASN A 145 -2.32 -5.77 -20.98
C ASN A 145 -3.13 -6.09 -19.72
N VAL A 146 -2.62 -5.75 -18.54
CA VAL A 146 -3.38 -5.91 -17.28
C VAL A 146 -4.58 -4.96 -17.25
N GLU A 147 -4.45 -3.71 -17.73
CA GLU A 147 -5.58 -2.77 -17.87
C GLU A 147 -6.72 -3.41 -18.67
N LYS A 148 -6.42 -4.03 -19.82
CA LYS A 148 -7.43 -4.68 -20.67
C LYS A 148 -8.16 -5.81 -19.94
N VAL A 149 -7.45 -6.62 -19.18
CA VAL A 149 -8.06 -7.73 -18.41
C VAL A 149 -8.90 -7.18 -17.26
N LEU A 150 -8.44 -6.15 -16.57
CA LEU A 150 -9.22 -5.45 -15.54
C LEU A 150 -10.53 -4.90 -16.10
N VAL A 151 -10.51 -4.29 -17.28
CA VAL A 151 -11.73 -3.81 -17.97
C VAL A 151 -12.72 -4.95 -18.20
N LYS A 152 -12.27 -6.12 -18.68
CA LYS A 152 -13.13 -7.30 -18.86
C LYS A 152 -13.75 -7.74 -17.53
N ILE A 153 -12.94 -7.90 -16.49
CA ILE A 153 -13.37 -8.36 -15.17
C ILE A 153 -14.41 -7.40 -14.58
N ILE A 154 -14.14 -6.11 -14.57
CA ILE A 154 -15.04 -5.14 -13.94
C ILE A 154 -16.38 -5.05 -14.70
N LYS A 155 -16.33 -4.97 -16.02
CA LYS A 155 -17.55 -4.88 -16.85
C LYS A 155 -18.41 -6.15 -16.83
N GLU A 156 -17.80 -7.33 -16.66
CA GLU A 156 -18.55 -8.59 -16.54
C GLU A 156 -19.14 -8.77 -15.14
N THR A 157 -18.45 -8.24 -14.10
CA THR A 157 -18.85 -8.46 -12.70
C THR A 157 -19.92 -7.49 -12.24
N PHE A 158 -19.82 -6.21 -12.65
CA PHE A 158 -20.59 -5.13 -12.03
C PHE A 158 -21.36 -4.30 -13.05
N ASP A 159 -22.51 -3.80 -12.61
CA ASP A 159 -23.18 -2.69 -13.27
C ASP A 159 -22.36 -1.41 -13.08
N SER A 160 -22.28 -0.55 -14.10
CA SER A 160 -21.48 0.69 -14.08
C SER A 160 -21.93 1.71 -13.03
N ASN A 161 -23.19 1.63 -12.59
CA ASN A 161 -23.72 2.44 -11.50
C ASN A 161 -23.19 2.01 -10.11
N TYR A 162 -22.58 0.82 -10.00
CA TYR A 162 -22.01 0.31 -8.77
C TYR A 162 -20.49 0.35 -8.79
N VAL A 163 -19.85 -0.30 -9.76
CA VAL A 163 -18.41 -0.21 -9.99
C VAL A 163 -18.13 0.01 -11.46
N ASP A 164 -17.37 1.04 -11.79
CA ASP A 164 -16.94 1.30 -13.17
C ASP A 164 -15.42 1.45 -13.27
N ILE A 165 -14.91 1.33 -14.49
CA ILE A 165 -13.48 1.42 -14.78
C ILE A 165 -13.25 2.41 -15.91
N VAL A 166 -12.32 3.34 -15.69
CA VAL A 166 -11.92 4.37 -16.64
C VAL A 166 -10.46 4.15 -17.01
N THR A 167 -10.16 4.07 -18.29
CA THR A 167 -8.80 3.92 -18.82
C THR A 167 -8.28 5.23 -19.40
N GLY A 168 -6.97 5.33 -19.55
CA GLY A 168 -6.30 6.47 -20.15
C GLY A 168 -5.09 6.93 -19.34
N ASP A 169 -4.46 8.01 -19.81
CA ASP A 169 -3.22 8.54 -19.28
C ASP A 169 -3.42 9.55 -18.12
N TYR A 170 -2.35 10.25 -17.75
CA TYR A 170 -2.36 11.26 -16.68
C TYR A 170 -3.38 12.40 -16.92
N THR A 171 -3.79 12.68 -18.17
CA THR A 171 -4.80 13.71 -18.46
C THR A 171 -6.18 13.25 -17.99
N VAL A 172 -6.46 11.95 -18.06
CA VAL A 172 -7.69 11.34 -17.51
C VAL A 172 -7.65 11.39 -15.97
N ASN A 173 -6.50 11.07 -15.36
CA ASN A 173 -6.33 11.21 -13.92
C ASN A 173 -6.66 12.64 -13.44
N SER A 174 -6.14 13.65 -14.13
CA SER A 174 -6.41 15.06 -13.79
C SER A 174 -7.91 15.38 -13.86
N LYS A 175 -8.61 14.92 -14.90
CA LYS A 175 -10.06 15.13 -15.07
C LYS A 175 -10.88 14.41 -13.98
N LEU A 176 -10.49 13.20 -13.58
CA LEU A 176 -11.14 12.46 -12.50
C LEU A 176 -10.93 13.15 -11.15
N LEU A 177 -9.74 13.65 -10.88
CA LEU A 177 -9.41 14.38 -9.64
C LEU A 177 -10.10 15.76 -9.53
N ASP A 178 -10.60 16.32 -10.63
CA ASP A 178 -11.42 17.53 -10.62
C ASP A 178 -12.91 17.26 -10.31
N LEU A 179 -13.30 15.97 -10.20
CA LEU A 179 -14.66 15.59 -9.83
C LEU A 179 -14.80 15.47 -8.31
N ASN A 180 -16.05 15.64 -7.83
CA ASN A 180 -16.35 15.61 -6.41
C ASN A 180 -16.69 14.19 -5.94
N PHE A 181 -15.70 13.30 -5.92
CA PHE A 181 -15.79 12.00 -5.26
C PHE A 181 -15.92 12.16 -3.74
N ASP A 182 -16.42 11.14 -3.06
CA ASP A 182 -16.59 11.19 -1.60
C ASP A 182 -15.36 10.62 -0.86
N TYR A 183 -14.46 9.95 -1.57
CA TYR A 183 -13.17 9.43 -1.09
C TYR A 183 -12.22 9.17 -2.25
N ILE A 184 -10.90 9.35 -2.05
CA ILE A 184 -9.88 8.99 -3.04
C ILE A 184 -8.85 8.06 -2.40
N PHE A 185 -8.61 6.91 -3.04
CA PHE A 185 -7.52 6.00 -2.72
C PHE A 185 -6.49 6.04 -3.85
N PHE A 186 -5.27 6.40 -3.54
CA PHE A 186 -4.20 6.55 -4.51
C PHE A 186 -2.98 5.75 -4.09
N THR A 187 -2.41 4.97 -5.01
CA THR A 187 -1.10 4.33 -4.86
C THR A 187 -0.17 4.79 -5.97
N GLY A 188 1.00 5.33 -5.61
CA GLY A 188 1.98 5.79 -6.59
C GLY A 188 3.12 6.64 -6.00
N SER A 189 3.71 7.51 -6.81
CA SER A 189 4.85 8.33 -6.38
C SER A 189 4.44 9.46 -5.44
N VAL A 190 5.37 9.89 -4.59
CA VAL A 190 5.20 11.04 -3.66
C VAL A 190 4.76 12.30 -4.40
N ASN A 191 5.35 12.57 -5.56
CA ASN A 191 5.02 13.78 -6.35
C ASN A 191 3.57 13.77 -6.83
N VAL A 192 3.08 12.63 -7.33
CA VAL A 192 1.68 12.50 -7.77
C VAL A 192 0.75 12.49 -6.55
N GLY A 193 1.13 11.88 -5.44
CA GLY A 193 0.36 11.92 -4.19
C GLY A 193 0.12 13.34 -3.68
N LYS A 194 1.11 14.24 -3.79
CA LYS A 194 0.94 15.67 -3.49
C LYS A 194 -0.09 16.34 -4.38
N ILE A 195 -0.10 16.03 -5.69
CA ILE A 195 -1.11 16.54 -6.64
C ILE A 195 -2.51 16.03 -6.26
N VAL A 196 -2.64 14.74 -5.94
CA VAL A 196 -3.92 14.15 -5.48
C VAL A 196 -4.42 14.88 -4.24
N MET A 197 -3.57 15.07 -3.24
CA MET A 197 -3.92 15.77 -2.00
C MET A 197 -4.32 17.22 -2.24
N GLU A 198 -3.60 17.97 -3.10
CA GLU A 198 -3.93 19.33 -3.49
C GLU A 198 -5.31 19.42 -4.15
N LYS A 199 -5.60 18.51 -5.09
CA LYS A 199 -6.91 18.47 -5.75
C LYS A 199 -8.04 18.13 -4.78
N ALA A 200 -7.84 17.10 -3.95
CA ALA A 200 -8.81 16.64 -2.96
C ALA A 200 -9.15 17.74 -1.92
N SER A 201 -8.16 18.51 -1.50
CA SER A 201 -8.34 19.57 -0.49
C SER A 201 -9.34 20.66 -0.90
N LYS A 202 -9.51 20.93 -2.20
CA LYS A 202 -10.44 21.94 -2.72
C LYS A 202 -11.90 21.64 -2.37
N ASN A 203 -12.25 20.35 -2.26
CA ASN A 203 -13.59 19.89 -1.94
C ASN A 203 -13.63 19.11 -0.60
N LEU A 204 -12.56 19.20 0.21
CA LEU A 204 -12.42 18.47 1.49
C LEU A 204 -12.62 16.95 1.36
N ILE A 205 -12.20 16.37 0.22
CA ILE A 205 -12.31 14.95 -0.03
C ILE A 205 -11.25 14.23 0.81
N PRO A 206 -11.63 13.27 1.68
CA PRO A 206 -10.66 12.48 2.42
C PRO A 206 -9.88 11.55 1.47
N VAL A 207 -8.59 11.34 1.79
CA VAL A 207 -7.70 10.55 0.95
C VAL A 207 -6.94 9.49 1.74
N THR A 208 -6.69 8.35 1.10
CA THR A 208 -5.58 7.45 1.45
C THR A 208 -4.53 7.55 0.36
N LEU A 209 -3.29 7.79 0.78
CA LEU A 209 -2.14 7.89 -0.10
C LEU A 209 -1.12 6.80 0.28
N GLU A 210 -0.93 5.83 -0.61
CA GLU A 210 0.09 4.81 -0.49
C GLU A 210 1.25 5.19 -1.41
N LEU A 211 2.32 5.68 -0.81
CA LEU A 211 3.45 6.27 -1.51
C LEU A 211 4.70 5.42 -1.30
N GLY A 212 5.81 5.83 -1.89
CA GLY A 212 7.10 5.15 -1.75
C GLY A 212 7.99 5.77 -0.68
N GLY A 213 9.28 5.53 -0.85
CA GLY A 213 10.33 6.07 -0.01
C GLY A 213 11.57 5.18 -0.03
N LYS A 214 12.70 5.68 0.49
CA LYS A 214 13.93 4.88 0.58
C LYS A 214 13.87 3.97 1.80
N SER A 215 13.34 2.77 1.65
CA SER A 215 13.16 1.76 2.70
C SER A 215 14.50 1.11 3.08
N PRO A 216 15.06 1.37 4.28
CA PRO A 216 16.33 0.83 4.71
C PRO A 216 16.27 -0.62 5.16
N VAL A 217 17.35 -1.35 4.96
CA VAL A 217 17.67 -2.57 5.70
C VAL A 217 18.87 -2.30 6.59
N ILE A 218 18.79 -2.72 7.84
CA ILE A 218 19.88 -2.64 8.81
C ILE A 218 20.32 -4.06 9.14
N VAL A 219 21.57 -4.39 8.82
CA VAL A 219 22.16 -5.72 9.09
C VAL A 219 23.20 -5.57 10.18
N ASP A 220 22.86 -5.98 11.39
CA ASP A 220 23.74 -5.96 12.54
C ASP A 220 24.78 -7.08 12.48
N LYS A 221 25.91 -6.90 13.16
CA LYS A 221 27.00 -7.88 13.21
C LYS A 221 26.59 -9.25 13.74
N THR A 222 25.51 -9.32 14.54
CA THR A 222 24.99 -10.57 15.06
C THR A 222 24.04 -11.29 14.12
N ALA A 223 23.69 -10.69 12.96
CA ALA A 223 22.75 -11.26 12.02
C ALA A 223 23.18 -12.62 11.49
N ASN A 224 22.26 -13.57 11.39
CA ASN A 224 22.51 -14.83 10.70
C ASN A 224 22.53 -14.60 9.19
N LEU A 225 23.71 -14.39 8.63
CA LEU A 225 23.87 -14.05 7.21
C LEU A 225 23.34 -15.13 6.25
N ASP A 226 23.41 -16.41 6.61
CA ASP A 226 22.97 -17.49 5.74
C ASP A 226 21.47 -17.45 5.46
N ILE A 227 20.68 -17.02 6.45
CA ILE A 227 19.25 -16.83 6.32
C ILE A 227 18.94 -15.42 5.80
N SER A 228 19.56 -14.40 6.39
CA SER A 228 19.26 -12.99 6.12
C SER A 228 19.45 -12.62 4.66
N ILE A 229 20.54 -13.09 4.04
CA ILE A 229 20.85 -12.76 2.65
C ILE A 229 19.80 -13.27 1.68
N GLY A 230 19.32 -14.50 1.84
CA GLY A 230 18.24 -15.01 1.00
C GLY A 230 16.97 -14.13 1.05
N ARG A 231 16.59 -13.68 2.26
CA ARG A 231 15.43 -12.79 2.47
C ARG A 231 15.65 -11.39 1.90
N ILE A 232 16.84 -10.84 2.05
CA ILE A 232 17.20 -9.52 1.51
C ILE A 232 17.23 -9.54 -0.02
N ILE A 233 17.88 -10.55 -0.63
CA ILE A 233 18.00 -10.68 -2.09
C ILE A 233 16.62 -10.91 -2.71
N TRP A 234 15.81 -11.79 -2.12
CA TRP A 234 14.44 -11.98 -2.57
C TRP A 234 13.63 -10.69 -2.47
N GLY A 235 13.65 -10.01 -1.34
CA GLY A 235 12.91 -8.76 -1.14
C GLY A 235 13.35 -7.62 -2.05
N LYS A 236 14.66 -7.56 -2.36
CA LYS A 236 15.22 -6.53 -3.24
C LYS A 236 14.93 -6.77 -4.72
N PHE A 237 15.02 -8.02 -5.19
CA PHE A 237 15.01 -8.29 -6.62
C PHE A 237 13.69 -8.89 -7.15
N SER A 238 12.73 -9.25 -6.28
CA SER A 238 11.37 -9.56 -6.70
C SER A 238 10.78 -8.40 -7.49
N ASN A 239 10.05 -8.68 -8.55
CA ASN A 239 9.51 -7.69 -9.49
C ASN A 239 10.59 -6.73 -10.04
N ALA A 240 11.83 -7.21 -10.21
CA ALA A 240 13.00 -6.41 -10.55
C ALA A 240 13.18 -5.16 -9.65
N GLY A 241 12.86 -5.28 -8.36
CA GLY A 241 12.96 -4.21 -7.37
C GLY A 241 11.90 -3.11 -7.47
N GLN A 242 10.90 -3.26 -8.33
CA GLN A 242 9.82 -2.29 -8.52
C GLN A 242 8.72 -2.46 -7.47
N THR A 243 9.09 -2.33 -6.18
CA THR A 243 8.21 -2.54 -5.04
C THR A 243 8.43 -1.43 -4.02
N CYS A 244 7.34 -0.77 -3.60
CA CYS A 244 7.37 0.37 -2.67
C CYS A 244 7.99 0.06 -1.30
N VAL A 245 8.00 -1.20 -0.91
CA VAL A 245 8.62 -1.74 0.32
C VAL A 245 9.88 -2.56 0.04
N ALA A 246 10.40 -2.59 -1.20
CA ALA A 246 11.67 -3.26 -1.47
C ALA A 246 12.80 -2.62 -0.64
N PRO A 247 13.77 -3.42 -0.17
CA PRO A 247 15.03 -2.90 0.33
C PRO A 247 15.61 -1.88 -0.65
N ASP A 248 15.61 -0.59 -0.29
CA ASP A 248 16.13 0.45 -1.18
C ASP A 248 17.63 0.61 -1.01
N TYR A 249 18.11 0.67 0.22
CA TYR A 249 19.53 0.65 0.56
C TYR A 249 19.80 -0.21 1.81
N ILE A 250 21.01 -0.74 1.90
CA ILE A 250 21.39 -1.67 2.96
C ILE A 250 22.49 -1.05 3.81
N LEU A 251 22.24 -0.90 5.12
CA LEU A 251 23.25 -0.56 6.12
C LEU A 251 23.80 -1.85 6.70
N VAL A 252 25.08 -2.12 6.51
CA VAL A 252 25.75 -3.34 6.99
C VAL A 252 26.85 -2.96 7.97
N HIS A 253 26.87 -3.64 9.14
CA HIS A 253 27.96 -3.43 10.10
C HIS A 253 29.31 -3.72 9.48
N GLU A 254 30.34 -2.86 9.74
CA GLU A 254 31.64 -2.92 9.08
C GLU A 254 32.34 -4.28 9.23
N ASP A 255 32.19 -4.94 10.38
CA ASP A 255 32.84 -6.24 10.67
C ASP A 255 32.37 -7.38 9.74
N ILE A 256 31.17 -7.28 9.16
CA ILE A 256 30.59 -8.34 8.33
C ILE A 256 30.41 -7.93 6.87
N TYR A 257 30.79 -6.70 6.50
CA TYR A 257 30.48 -6.11 5.21
C TYR A 257 31.00 -6.91 4.02
N ASP A 258 32.29 -7.29 4.03
CA ASP A 258 32.91 -7.98 2.88
C ASP A 258 32.33 -9.41 2.71
N ASN A 259 32.02 -10.08 3.83
CA ASN A 259 31.35 -11.38 3.82
C ASN A 259 29.90 -11.25 3.32
N PHE A 260 29.18 -10.18 3.73
CA PHE A 260 27.85 -9.87 3.25
C PHE A 260 27.81 -9.72 1.73
N ILE A 261 28.69 -8.90 1.14
CA ILE A 261 28.78 -8.69 -0.31
C ILE A 261 29.02 -10.02 -1.05
N LYS A 262 30.01 -10.82 -0.62
CA LYS A 262 30.34 -12.11 -1.23
C LYS A 262 29.14 -13.06 -1.23
N LYS A 263 28.45 -13.16 -0.09
CA LYS A 263 27.27 -14.01 0.05
C LYS A 263 26.08 -13.51 -0.78
N CYS A 264 25.90 -12.18 -0.90
CA CYS A 264 24.87 -11.60 -1.79
C CYS A 264 25.10 -11.99 -3.25
N ILE A 265 26.33 -11.87 -3.76
CA ILE A 265 26.69 -12.25 -5.14
C ILE A 265 26.37 -13.73 -5.37
N THR A 266 26.77 -14.60 -4.42
CA THR A 266 26.48 -16.04 -4.50
C THR A 266 24.98 -16.31 -4.55
N LYS A 267 24.20 -15.65 -3.70
CA LYS A 267 22.77 -15.84 -3.60
C LYS A 267 22.01 -15.32 -4.83
N ILE A 268 22.44 -14.22 -5.43
CA ILE A 268 21.90 -13.72 -6.71
C ILE A 268 22.07 -14.78 -7.81
N LYS A 269 23.28 -15.36 -7.92
CA LYS A 269 23.56 -16.43 -8.90
C LYS A 269 22.78 -17.71 -8.62
N GLU A 270 22.54 -18.03 -7.35
CA GLU A 270 21.70 -19.18 -6.95
C GLU A 270 20.24 -18.97 -7.37
N PHE A 271 19.67 -17.77 -7.18
CA PHE A 271 18.27 -17.49 -7.46
C PHE A 271 17.99 -17.29 -8.95
N TYR A 272 18.88 -16.59 -9.66
CA TYR A 272 18.62 -16.14 -11.03
C TYR A 272 19.58 -16.75 -12.07
N GLY A 273 20.51 -17.60 -11.65
CA GLY A 273 21.53 -18.15 -12.52
C GLY A 273 22.72 -17.20 -12.76
N ILE A 274 23.71 -17.67 -13.53
CA ILE A 274 24.88 -16.86 -13.90
C ILE A 274 24.47 -15.71 -14.82
N ASN A 275 23.51 -15.94 -15.72
CA ASN A 275 22.91 -14.93 -16.58
C ASN A 275 21.43 -14.75 -16.17
N ALA A 276 21.18 -13.76 -15.31
CA ALA A 276 19.84 -13.47 -14.81
C ALA A 276 18.84 -13.04 -15.91
N GLN A 277 19.33 -12.57 -17.07
CA GLN A 277 18.45 -12.22 -18.20
C GLN A 277 17.72 -13.44 -18.75
N LEU A 278 18.31 -14.61 -18.71
CA LEU A 278 17.72 -15.86 -19.19
C LEU A 278 16.82 -16.54 -18.12
N SER A 279 16.82 -16.04 -16.90
CA SER A 279 15.96 -16.56 -15.83
C SER A 279 14.50 -16.24 -16.12
N LYS A 280 13.66 -17.27 -16.03
CA LYS A 280 12.19 -17.11 -16.11
C LYS A 280 11.60 -16.53 -14.82
N ASP A 281 12.38 -16.51 -13.73
CA ASP A 281 11.96 -16.00 -12.43
C ASP A 281 12.44 -14.56 -12.17
N TYR A 282 12.95 -13.88 -13.19
CA TYR A 282 13.41 -12.51 -13.10
C TYR A 282 12.61 -11.57 -13.99
N SER A 283 11.89 -10.66 -13.36
CA SER A 283 10.99 -9.70 -14.00
C SER A 283 11.70 -8.64 -14.84
N ARG A 284 10.94 -7.77 -15.50
CA ARG A 284 11.42 -6.69 -16.36
C ARG A 284 10.97 -5.31 -15.86
N ILE A 285 11.72 -4.29 -16.20
CA ILE A 285 11.34 -2.90 -15.93
C ILE A 285 10.14 -2.52 -16.80
N VAL A 286 9.19 -1.80 -16.23
CA VAL A 286 7.88 -1.56 -16.83
C VAL A 286 7.96 -0.85 -18.21
N ASN A 287 8.85 0.14 -18.38
CA ASN A 287 8.95 0.92 -19.60
C ASN A 287 10.32 1.59 -19.78
N GLU A 288 10.52 2.17 -20.97
CA GLU A 288 11.77 2.84 -21.38
C GLU A 288 12.12 4.05 -20.50
N ARG A 289 11.13 4.81 -20.03
CA ARG A 289 11.36 5.95 -19.14
C ARG A 289 12.05 5.50 -17.84
N HIS A 290 11.56 4.43 -17.23
CA HIS A 290 12.17 3.87 -16.00
C HIS A 290 13.49 3.19 -16.31
N MET A 291 13.66 2.55 -17.47
CA MET A 291 14.95 2.03 -17.91
C MET A 291 16.01 3.13 -17.98
N ASN A 292 15.71 4.26 -18.63
CA ASN A 292 16.62 5.39 -18.76
C ASN A 292 16.98 6.00 -17.40
N ARG A 293 16.00 6.13 -16.47
CA ARG A 293 16.27 6.61 -15.11
C ARG A 293 17.24 5.71 -14.36
N LEU A 294 17.03 4.40 -14.41
CA LEU A 294 17.90 3.44 -13.72
C LEU A 294 19.28 3.33 -14.39
N LYS A 295 19.33 3.41 -15.72
CA LYS A 295 20.60 3.49 -16.46
C LYS A 295 21.42 4.69 -16.04
N ASN A 296 20.82 5.86 -15.91
CA ASN A 296 21.52 7.07 -15.46
C ASN A 296 22.14 6.87 -14.06
N ILE A 297 21.45 6.22 -13.12
CA ILE A 297 22.01 5.88 -11.79
C ILE A 297 23.25 4.99 -11.96
N LEU A 298 23.17 3.94 -12.78
CA LEU A 298 24.30 3.03 -13.00
C LEU A 298 25.49 3.69 -13.70
N ASP A 299 25.24 4.57 -14.67
CA ASP A 299 26.27 5.31 -15.37
C ASP A 299 27.03 6.27 -14.42
N MET A 300 26.29 6.96 -13.54
CA MET A 300 26.88 7.91 -12.57
C MET A 300 27.68 7.20 -11.46
N ASP A 301 27.19 6.05 -10.98
CA ASP A 301 27.83 5.32 -9.88
C ASP A 301 28.70 4.15 -10.38
N LYS A 302 29.06 4.12 -11.67
CA LYS A 302 29.74 3.00 -12.36
C LYS A 302 30.98 2.48 -11.62
N GLU A 303 31.82 3.37 -11.11
CA GLU A 303 33.05 3.02 -10.44
C GLU A 303 32.85 2.27 -9.10
N LYS A 304 31.61 2.29 -8.58
CA LYS A 304 31.25 1.63 -7.32
C LYS A 304 30.47 0.33 -7.51
N ILE A 305 30.19 -0.06 -8.76
CA ILE A 305 29.52 -1.34 -9.04
C ILE A 305 30.46 -2.48 -8.67
N VAL A 306 30.04 -3.34 -7.75
CA VAL A 306 30.80 -4.51 -7.30
C VAL A 306 30.28 -5.81 -7.91
N TYR A 307 29.05 -5.78 -8.45
CA TYR A 307 28.44 -6.89 -9.17
C TYR A 307 27.31 -6.40 -10.08
N GLY A 308 27.15 -7.02 -11.24
CA GLY A 308 26.09 -6.71 -12.20
C GLY A 308 26.37 -5.47 -13.03
N GLY A 309 25.34 -4.71 -13.35
CA GLY A 309 25.44 -3.45 -14.11
C GLY A 309 25.13 -3.61 -15.60
N ASN A 310 24.88 -4.82 -16.10
CA ASN A 310 24.50 -5.03 -17.51
C ASN A 310 23.06 -4.59 -17.78
N ILE A 311 22.83 -3.99 -18.94
CA ILE A 311 21.53 -3.45 -19.35
C ILE A 311 21.22 -3.91 -20.77
N ASP A 312 19.98 -4.36 -21.00
CA ASP A 312 19.39 -4.53 -22.32
C ASP A 312 18.12 -3.70 -22.43
N MET A 313 18.20 -2.58 -23.16
CA MET A 313 17.08 -1.66 -23.35
C MET A 313 15.92 -2.29 -24.10
N LYS A 314 16.19 -3.20 -25.06
CA LYS A 314 15.15 -3.85 -25.86
C LYS A 314 14.35 -4.86 -25.05
N ASP A 315 15.03 -5.61 -24.18
CA ASP A 315 14.41 -6.58 -23.26
C ASP A 315 13.90 -5.93 -21.95
N ARG A 316 14.06 -4.64 -21.79
CA ARG A 316 13.76 -3.90 -20.53
C ARG A 316 14.46 -4.55 -19.32
N TYR A 317 15.62 -5.12 -19.56
CA TYR A 317 16.42 -5.83 -18.56
C TYR A 317 17.48 -4.94 -17.93
N ILE A 318 17.59 -5.02 -16.60
CA ILE A 318 18.72 -4.52 -15.82
C ILE A 318 19.14 -5.66 -14.90
N GLU A 319 20.42 -6.01 -14.98
CA GLU A 319 20.98 -7.06 -14.13
C GLU A 319 20.83 -6.72 -12.64
N PRO A 320 20.55 -7.70 -11.76
CA PRO A 320 20.64 -7.50 -10.32
C PRO A 320 22.00 -6.90 -9.98
N THR A 321 22.02 -5.66 -9.50
CA THR A 321 23.27 -4.89 -9.35
C THR A 321 23.53 -4.52 -7.92
N ILE A 322 24.76 -4.70 -7.45
CA ILE A 322 25.24 -4.27 -6.12
C ILE A 322 26.20 -3.10 -6.30
N ILE A 323 25.94 -2.00 -5.61
CA ILE A 323 26.82 -0.84 -5.52
C ILE A 323 27.42 -0.82 -4.12
N GLY A 324 28.77 -0.87 -4.01
CA GLY A 324 29.49 -0.89 -2.74
C GLY A 324 30.04 0.46 -2.33
N ASN A 325 30.41 0.60 -1.07
CA ASN A 325 31.05 1.82 -0.52
C ASN A 325 30.26 3.10 -0.84
N VAL A 326 28.95 3.02 -0.75
CA VAL A 326 28.01 4.09 -1.10
C VAL A 326 27.99 5.19 -0.03
N ASN A 327 27.79 6.42 -0.46
CA ASN A 327 27.57 7.59 0.40
C ASN A 327 26.40 8.45 -0.12
N PHE A 328 26.01 9.51 0.62
CA PHE A 328 24.88 10.36 0.28
C PHE A 328 24.98 11.18 -1.01
N LYS A 329 26.17 11.27 -1.59
CA LYS A 329 26.38 12.03 -2.83
C LYS A 329 26.23 11.18 -4.08
N ASP A 330 26.10 9.87 -3.90
CA ASP A 330 25.97 8.93 -5.01
C ASP A 330 24.55 8.99 -5.58
N ALA A 331 24.42 8.79 -6.88
CA ALA A 331 23.16 8.92 -7.60
C ALA A 331 22.10 7.92 -7.09
N CYS A 332 22.50 6.71 -6.70
CA CYS A 332 21.60 5.71 -6.11
C CYS A 332 21.03 6.14 -4.74
N MET A 333 21.52 7.23 -4.14
CA MET A 333 21.05 7.73 -2.86
C MET A 333 20.24 9.03 -2.96
N GLU A 334 20.00 9.59 -4.16
CA GLU A 334 19.23 10.82 -4.32
C GLU A 334 17.74 10.60 -4.03
N ASP A 335 17.13 9.65 -4.74
CA ASP A 335 15.70 9.32 -4.68
C ASP A 335 15.48 7.83 -4.49
N GLU A 336 14.20 7.41 -4.33
CA GLU A 336 13.78 6.01 -4.33
C GLU A 336 14.22 5.33 -5.64
N ILE A 337 14.94 4.23 -5.54
CA ILE A 337 15.51 3.54 -6.71
C ILE A 337 14.40 2.88 -7.54
N PHE A 338 13.47 2.18 -6.90
CA PHE A 338 12.38 1.46 -7.55
C PHE A 338 12.88 0.62 -8.75
N GLY A 339 13.89 -0.20 -8.49
CA GLY A 339 14.61 -0.99 -9.51
C GLY A 339 15.65 -1.91 -8.89
N PRO A 340 16.33 -2.74 -9.73
CA PRO A 340 17.20 -3.81 -9.25
C PRO A 340 18.64 -3.36 -8.94
N ILE A 341 18.77 -2.24 -8.27
CA ILE A 341 20.05 -1.67 -7.83
C ILE A 341 20.07 -1.65 -6.30
N MET A 342 21.07 -2.29 -5.70
CA MET A 342 21.20 -2.49 -4.26
C MET A 342 22.45 -1.75 -3.74
N PRO A 343 22.31 -0.50 -3.26
CA PRO A 343 23.38 0.22 -2.57
C PRO A 343 23.65 -0.42 -1.21
N VAL A 344 24.94 -0.64 -0.91
CA VAL A 344 25.40 -1.19 0.37
C VAL A 344 26.36 -0.24 1.03
N ILE A 345 26.05 0.14 2.26
CA ILE A 345 26.72 1.17 3.06
C ILE A 345 27.28 0.53 4.31
N LYS A 346 28.54 0.84 4.63
CA LYS A 346 29.13 0.45 5.91
C LYS A 346 28.64 1.35 7.04
N TYR A 347 28.27 0.76 8.17
CA TYR A 347 28.09 1.51 9.40
C TYR A 347 28.91 0.88 10.54
N LYS A 348 29.32 1.70 11.50
CA LYS A 348 30.12 1.28 12.64
C LYS A 348 29.30 1.17 13.93
N ASP A 349 28.41 2.13 14.15
CA ASP A 349 27.63 2.25 15.37
C ASP A 349 26.25 2.84 15.11
N ILE A 350 25.47 2.95 16.17
CA ILE A 350 24.10 3.47 16.12
C ILE A 350 24.02 4.93 15.64
N ASN A 351 25.06 5.73 15.81
CA ASN A 351 25.05 7.13 15.39
C ASN A 351 25.15 7.25 13.87
N HIS A 352 25.91 6.34 13.22
CA HIS A 352 25.88 6.22 11.77
C HIS A 352 24.48 5.85 11.25
N ILE A 353 23.82 4.89 11.89
CA ILE A 353 22.44 4.53 11.52
C ILE A 353 21.51 5.75 11.67
N LYS A 354 21.57 6.46 12.80
CA LYS A 354 20.80 7.70 13.03
C LYS A 354 21.04 8.74 11.94
N PHE A 355 22.28 8.91 11.54
CA PHE A 355 22.67 9.87 10.50
C PHE A 355 22.03 9.54 9.15
N TYR A 356 22.06 8.27 8.73
CA TYR A 356 21.39 7.85 7.48
C TYR A 356 19.87 7.93 7.56
N LEU A 357 19.27 7.43 8.63
CA LEU A 357 17.82 7.43 8.79
C LEU A 357 17.23 8.84 8.92
N LYS A 358 17.97 9.79 9.51
CA LYS A 358 17.54 11.18 9.60
C LYS A 358 17.40 11.84 8.23
N LYS A 359 18.24 11.48 7.24
CA LYS A 359 18.14 12.05 5.88
C LYS A 359 16.90 11.56 5.14
N TYR A 360 16.48 10.32 5.37
CA TYR A 360 15.34 9.69 4.68
C TYR A 360 14.23 9.36 5.67
N GLU A 361 13.75 10.39 6.35
CA GLU A 361 12.73 10.24 7.38
C GLU A 361 11.45 9.61 6.86
N LYS A 362 10.84 8.76 7.71
CA LYS A 362 9.50 8.19 7.50
C LYS A 362 9.39 7.34 6.22
N PRO A 363 10.27 6.38 5.98
CA PRO A 363 10.13 5.45 4.86
C PRO A 363 8.86 4.60 5.04
N LEU A 364 8.36 4.03 3.94
CA LEU A 364 7.21 3.13 3.98
C LEU A 364 7.53 1.84 4.74
N ALA A 365 8.75 1.28 4.54
CA ALA A 365 9.21 0.12 5.29
C ALA A 365 10.60 0.32 5.90
N LEU A 366 10.88 -0.44 6.99
CA LEU A 366 12.19 -0.58 7.60
C LEU A 366 12.40 -2.03 8.03
N TYR A 367 13.59 -2.57 7.77
CA TYR A 367 13.93 -3.95 8.07
C TYR A 367 15.18 -4.02 8.95
N VAL A 368 15.13 -4.89 9.96
CA VAL A 368 16.27 -5.11 10.88
C VAL A 368 16.64 -6.58 10.88
N PHE A 369 17.89 -6.89 10.61
CA PHE A 369 18.43 -8.24 10.71
C PHE A 369 19.43 -8.27 11.86
N SER A 370 19.10 -8.94 12.95
CA SER A 370 19.89 -9.04 14.18
C SER A 370 19.46 -10.21 15.03
N GLN A 371 20.38 -10.81 15.76
CA GLN A 371 20.08 -11.74 16.87
C GLN A 371 20.01 -11.02 18.21
N ASP A 372 20.46 -9.76 18.27
CA ASP A 372 20.32 -8.92 19.44
C ASP A 372 18.91 -8.30 19.51
N LYS A 373 18.10 -8.76 20.46
CA LYS A 373 16.73 -8.27 20.68
C LYS A 373 16.72 -6.80 21.10
N HIS A 374 17.67 -6.37 21.94
CA HIS A 374 17.74 -4.98 22.39
C HIS A 374 18.06 -4.03 21.26
N PHE A 375 18.95 -4.43 20.35
CA PHE A 375 19.23 -3.66 19.14
C PHE A 375 17.98 -3.54 18.24
N SER A 376 17.29 -4.64 17.98
CA SER A 376 16.08 -4.64 17.16
C SER A 376 14.97 -3.78 17.78
N GLU A 377 14.72 -3.93 19.08
CA GLU A 377 13.74 -3.11 19.84
C GLU A 377 14.12 -1.63 19.82
N TYR A 378 15.41 -1.32 19.98
CA TYR A 378 15.90 0.06 19.92
C TYR A 378 15.56 0.70 18.55
N ILE A 379 15.83 0.01 17.44
CA ILE A 379 15.54 0.53 16.11
C ILE A 379 14.02 0.76 15.95
N ILE A 380 13.19 -0.22 16.31
CA ILE A 380 11.74 -0.11 16.15
C ILE A 380 11.13 1.02 16.97
N ASN A 381 11.62 1.23 18.19
CA ASN A 381 11.06 2.20 19.11
C ASN A 381 11.56 3.63 18.89
N ASN A 382 12.69 3.82 18.21
CA ASN A 382 13.33 5.15 18.08
C ASN A 382 13.25 5.75 16.68
N PHE A 383 12.78 5.00 15.67
CA PHE A 383 12.65 5.52 14.31
C PHE A 383 11.20 5.43 13.82
N THR A 384 10.79 6.40 13.00
CA THR A 384 9.44 6.48 12.45
C THR A 384 9.43 5.90 11.04
N PHE A 385 8.56 4.92 10.79
CA PHE A 385 8.33 4.29 9.48
C PHE A 385 6.91 3.71 9.40
N GLY A 386 6.44 3.34 8.21
CA GLY A 386 5.10 2.81 8.01
C GLY A 386 4.89 1.43 8.62
N GLY A 387 5.75 0.49 8.29
CA GLY A 387 5.74 -0.89 8.79
C GLY A 387 7.09 -1.57 8.54
N GLY A 388 7.26 -2.84 8.92
CA GLY A 388 8.53 -3.52 8.69
C GLY A 388 8.62 -4.92 9.27
N CYS A 389 9.82 -5.50 9.20
CA CYS A 389 10.09 -6.84 9.73
C CYS A 389 11.39 -6.87 10.51
N ILE A 390 11.45 -7.75 11.51
CA ILE A 390 12.70 -8.20 12.13
C ILE A 390 13.07 -9.53 11.51
N ASN A 391 14.29 -9.65 11.02
CA ASN A 391 14.86 -10.84 10.37
C ASN A 391 14.06 -11.33 9.15
N ASP A 392 13.32 -10.44 8.48
CA ASP A 392 12.61 -10.74 7.24
C ASP A 392 12.44 -9.49 6.39
N THR A 393 11.92 -9.64 5.15
CA THR A 393 11.50 -8.55 4.28
C THR A 393 10.09 -8.83 3.73
N LEU A 394 9.35 -7.80 3.37
CA LEU A 394 8.05 -7.84 2.67
C LEU A 394 6.91 -8.57 3.39
N SER A 395 7.16 -9.54 4.29
CA SER A 395 6.12 -10.41 4.86
C SER A 395 5.02 -9.66 5.63
N HIS A 396 5.33 -8.47 6.16
CA HIS A 396 4.32 -7.61 6.83
C HIS A 396 3.21 -7.14 5.88
N VAL A 397 3.52 -6.97 4.58
CA VAL A 397 2.55 -6.55 3.55
C VAL A 397 1.54 -7.66 3.25
N ALA A 398 1.98 -8.93 3.28
CA ALA A 398 1.11 -10.06 2.97
C ALA A 398 0.11 -10.39 4.11
N SER A 399 0.21 -9.75 5.28
CA SER A 399 -0.66 -10.02 6.42
C SER A 399 -1.96 -9.24 6.34
N LEU A 400 -3.10 -9.95 6.35
CA LEU A 400 -4.43 -9.35 6.44
C LEU A 400 -4.83 -8.94 7.87
N ASN A 401 -4.00 -9.24 8.86
CA ASN A 401 -4.21 -8.89 10.26
C ASN A 401 -3.34 -7.70 10.72
N LEU A 402 -2.43 -7.24 9.86
CA LEU A 402 -1.61 -6.06 10.11
C LEU A 402 -2.09 -4.90 9.22
N PRO A 403 -2.22 -3.69 9.78
CA PRO A 403 -2.49 -2.50 8.97
C PRO A 403 -1.26 -2.18 8.13
N PHE A 404 -1.46 -1.93 6.83
CA PHE A 404 -0.41 -1.48 5.93
C PHE A 404 -0.63 -0.02 5.53
N GLY A 405 0.44 0.76 5.45
CA GLY A 405 0.41 2.15 4.99
C GLY A 405 1.58 2.97 5.51
N GLY A 406 1.83 4.10 4.87
CA GLY A 406 2.92 5.02 5.16
C GLY A 406 2.63 6.03 6.27
N VAL A 407 3.61 6.87 6.57
CA VAL A 407 3.50 7.99 7.51
C VAL A 407 4.27 9.19 6.96
N GLY A 408 3.67 10.37 6.96
CA GLY A 408 4.30 11.58 6.43
C GLY A 408 4.57 11.49 4.93
N THR A 409 5.84 11.49 4.51
CA THR A 409 6.22 11.44 3.09
C THR A 409 5.94 10.09 2.43
N SER A 410 5.83 9.00 3.19
CA SER A 410 5.48 7.68 2.65
C SER A 410 3.97 7.43 2.55
N GLY A 411 3.14 8.35 3.02
CA GLY A 411 1.69 8.26 2.83
C GLY A 411 0.86 8.62 4.05
N MET A 412 -0.45 8.38 3.92
CA MET A 412 -1.45 8.54 4.97
C MET A 412 -2.60 7.56 4.78
N GLY A 413 -3.21 7.15 5.87
CA GLY A 413 -4.20 6.08 5.89
C GLY A 413 -3.56 4.72 6.14
N ARG A 414 -4.40 3.69 6.22
CA ARG A 414 -4.00 2.29 6.42
C ARG A 414 -5.02 1.39 5.76
N TYR A 415 -4.58 0.28 5.17
CA TYR A 415 -5.50 -0.69 4.58
C TYR A 415 -5.02 -2.13 4.85
N HIS A 416 -5.55 -3.13 4.23
CA HIS A 416 -5.54 -4.57 4.45
C HIS A 416 -6.51 -5.03 5.55
N GLY A 417 -7.30 -6.05 5.24
CA GLY A 417 -8.26 -6.67 6.14
C GLY A 417 -9.25 -5.69 6.78
N GLU A 418 -9.36 -5.68 8.11
CA GLU A 418 -10.26 -4.77 8.83
C GLU A 418 -9.89 -3.30 8.62
N SER A 419 -8.60 -3.00 8.39
CA SER A 419 -8.16 -1.64 8.12
C SER A 419 -8.71 -1.13 6.78
N SER A 420 -8.82 -1.97 5.74
CA SER A 420 -9.50 -1.61 4.49
C SER A 420 -10.97 -1.24 4.73
N PHE A 421 -11.69 -2.06 5.51
CA PHE A 421 -13.07 -1.73 5.86
C PHE A 421 -13.19 -0.38 6.58
N LYS A 422 -12.31 -0.11 7.56
CA LYS A 422 -12.27 1.16 8.31
C LYS A 422 -11.90 2.35 7.41
N THR A 423 -10.96 2.17 6.49
CA THR A 423 -10.52 3.21 5.54
C THR A 423 -11.64 3.67 4.62
N PHE A 424 -12.48 2.76 4.17
CA PHE A 424 -13.61 3.07 3.31
C PHE A 424 -14.93 3.30 4.05
N THR A 425 -14.87 3.51 5.37
CA THR A 425 -16.03 3.88 6.20
C THR A 425 -15.65 4.99 7.17
N TYR A 426 -16.63 5.80 7.57
CA TYR A 426 -16.49 6.72 8.68
C TYR A 426 -17.35 6.28 9.87
N GLU A 427 -16.90 6.63 11.07
CA GLU A 427 -17.61 6.32 12.30
C GLU A 427 -18.67 7.39 12.60
N LYS A 428 -19.93 6.96 12.76
CA LYS A 428 -21.05 7.82 13.14
C LYS A 428 -21.47 7.50 14.57
N ALA A 429 -21.30 8.45 15.47
CA ALA A 429 -21.68 8.34 16.88
C ALA A 429 -23.15 8.66 17.08
N ILE A 430 -23.91 7.77 17.75
CA ILE A 430 -25.33 7.93 18.07
C ILE A 430 -25.57 7.67 19.54
N VAL A 431 -26.21 8.62 20.23
CA VAL A 431 -26.77 8.42 21.58
C VAL A 431 -28.28 8.22 21.46
N LYS A 432 -28.77 7.11 21.94
CA LYS A 432 -30.22 6.83 22.05
C LYS A 432 -30.65 7.01 23.50
N LYS A 433 -31.42 8.06 23.82
CA LYS A 433 -32.01 8.29 25.15
C LYS A 433 -33.43 7.69 25.27
N ASP A 434 -33.78 7.31 26.47
CA ASP A 434 -35.15 6.96 26.80
C ASP A 434 -36.01 8.25 26.93
N THR A 435 -37.25 8.20 26.51
CA THR A 435 -38.19 9.33 26.61
C THR A 435 -39.11 9.25 27.83
N LYS A 436 -39.01 8.18 28.60
CA LYS A 436 -39.83 7.98 29.83
C LYS A 436 -39.21 8.70 31.05
N ILE A 437 -37.89 8.90 31.02
CA ILE A 437 -37.15 9.55 32.11
C ILE A 437 -36.36 10.71 31.53
N ASP A 438 -36.57 11.92 32.12
CA ASP A 438 -35.83 13.12 31.75
C ASP A 438 -35.08 13.69 32.95
N ILE A 439 -33.75 13.81 32.81
CA ILE A 439 -32.89 14.36 33.83
C ILE A 439 -32.72 15.87 33.57
N LYS A 440 -33.55 16.66 34.24
CA LYS A 440 -33.59 18.13 34.06
C LYS A 440 -32.37 18.88 34.64
N LEU A 441 -31.32 18.18 35.09
CA LEU A 441 -30.16 18.78 35.72
C LEU A 441 -29.39 19.71 34.73
N ALA A 442 -29.30 19.30 33.47
CA ALA A 442 -28.60 20.06 32.43
C ALA A 442 -29.45 21.18 31.79
N PHE A 443 -30.74 21.29 32.11
CA PHE A 443 -31.62 22.28 31.49
C PHE A 443 -31.78 23.54 32.36
N PRO A 444 -32.01 24.73 31.75
CA PRO A 444 -32.37 25.92 32.50
C PRO A 444 -33.70 25.72 33.26
N PRO A 445 -33.91 26.47 34.34
CA PRO A 445 -33.00 27.44 34.95
C PRO A 445 -31.89 26.73 35.74
N TYR A 446 -30.69 27.28 35.65
CA TYR A 446 -29.47 26.68 36.26
C TYR A 446 -29.30 26.97 37.75
N LYS A 447 -30.19 27.79 38.34
CA LYS A 447 -30.12 28.22 39.76
C LYS A 447 -29.78 27.06 40.70
N ASN A 448 -28.74 27.25 41.52
CA ASN A 448 -28.28 26.31 42.54
C ASN A 448 -27.76 24.93 42.05
N LYS A 449 -27.71 24.67 40.73
CA LYS A 449 -27.23 23.38 40.15
C LYS A 449 -25.72 23.27 40.07
N ILE A 450 -25.03 24.42 40.08
CA ILE A 450 -23.56 24.45 39.86
C ILE A 450 -22.76 23.62 40.88
N LYS A 451 -23.16 23.62 42.15
CA LYS A 451 -22.48 22.84 43.21
C LYS A 451 -22.58 21.34 42.92
N LEU A 452 -23.76 20.87 42.49
CA LEU A 452 -24.00 19.47 42.15
C LEU A 452 -23.23 19.06 40.88
N ILE A 453 -23.26 19.88 39.86
CA ILE A 453 -22.50 19.62 38.61
C ILE A 453 -21.00 19.56 38.88
N LYS A 454 -20.47 20.49 39.66
CA LYS A 454 -19.03 20.45 40.06
C LYS A 454 -18.66 19.17 40.84
N LYS A 455 -19.59 18.63 41.65
CA LYS A 455 -19.35 17.36 42.37
C LYS A 455 -19.41 16.12 41.44
N LEU A 456 -20.23 16.17 40.38
CA LEU A 456 -20.37 15.07 39.41
C LEU A 456 -19.27 15.06 38.36
N MET A 457 -18.63 16.20 38.05
CA MET A 457 -17.64 16.33 36.98
C MET A 457 -16.18 16.42 37.48
N LYS A 458 -15.95 16.43 38.83
CA LYS A 458 -14.64 16.33 39.47
C LYS A 458 -14.46 14.91 40.06
#